data_2549cc3247bc771ea5ad9126af72d4ec
#
_entry.id   2549cc3247bc771ea5ad9126af72d4ec
#
_cell.length_a   1.000
_cell.length_b   1.000
_cell.length_c   1.000
_cell.angle_alpha   90.00
_cell.angle_beta   90.00
_cell.angle_gamma   90.00
#
_symmetry.space_group_name_H-M   'P 1'
#
loop_
_entity.id
_entity.type
_entity.pdbx_description
1 polymer ?
#
loop_
_entity_poly.entity_id
_entity_poly.type
_entity_poly.pdbx_seq_one_letter_code
_entity_poly.pdbx_strand_id
1 'polypeptide(L)'
;MPKHALSAARITPRHPARRLPALLTLLLALLGSLLVSTSSPADAATPGTAAVQEASRHHGQPYHYGSAGPTRFDCSGFTLYVFSRFGKRLPHSSSAQYNAVRHIAKSSKQPGDLVFFRNSSGSIGHVGIYAGNGKMWDAPKSGDVVRLRALYSSNYVVGRI
;
A
#
# COMPACT_ATOMS: atom_id res chain seq x y z
N MET A 1 -90.41 42.78 43.87
CA MET A 1 -89.47 42.68 45.01
C MET A 1 -88.31 41.79 44.59
N PRO A 2 -87.15 42.28 44.67
CA PRO A 2 -85.97 41.63 44.09
C PRO A 2 -85.30 40.68 45.09
N LYS A 3 -84.63 39.63 44.62
CA LYS A 3 -83.63 38.90 45.39
C LYS A 3 -82.33 38.77 44.59
N HIS A 4 -81.38 39.39 45.18
CA HIS A 4 -80.00 39.39 44.77
C HIS A 4 -79.39 37.98 44.86
N ALA A 5 -78.70 37.52 43.85
CA ALA A 5 -77.82 36.36 43.94
C ALA A 5 -76.43 36.80 43.59
N LEU A 6 -75.55 36.72 44.58
CA LEU A 6 -74.11 37.02 44.49
C LEU A 6 -73.35 35.91 43.70
N SER A 7 -72.73 36.31 42.60
CA SER A 7 -71.90 35.41 41.83
C SER A 7 -70.49 35.42 42.44
N ALA A 8 -70.06 34.28 42.94
CA ALA A 8 -68.68 34.08 43.47
C ALA A 8 -67.71 33.85 42.32
N ALA A 9 -66.74 34.77 42.18
CA ALA A 9 -65.68 34.65 41.25
C ALA A 9 -64.67 33.55 41.72
N ARG A 10 -64.52 32.53 40.90
CA ARG A 10 -63.46 31.54 41.13
C ARG A 10 -62.10 32.07 40.63
N ILE A 11 -61.17 32.25 41.55
CA ILE A 11 -59.81 32.57 41.29
C ILE A 11 -59.02 31.26 40.94
N THR A 12 -58.60 31.10 39.71
CA THR A 12 -57.71 30.01 39.29
C THR A 12 -56.29 30.40 39.52
N PRO A 13 -55.46 29.62 40.23
CA PRO A 13 -54.07 29.93 40.37
C PRO A 13 -53.35 29.64 39.06
N ARG A 14 -52.70 30.68 38.52
CA ARG A 14 -51.76 30.57 37.41
C ARG A 14 -50.45 29.98 37.89
N HIS A 15 -50.13 28.74 37.52
CA HIS A 15 -48.79 28.17 37.69
C HIS A 15 -47.79 28.89 36.74
N PRO A 16 -46.66 29.39 37.25
CA PRO A 16 -45.64 29.93 36.38
C PRO A 16 -44.93 28.77 35.63
N ALA A 17 -45.09 28.71 34.31
CA ALA A 17 -44.31 27.83 33.47
C ALA A 17 -42.84 28.20 33.59
N ARG A 18 -42.07 27.34 34.24
CA ARG A 18 -40.59 27.42 34.26
C ARG A 18 -40.09 27.23 32.82
N ARG A 19 -39.76 28.32 32.19
CA ARG A 19 -38.98 28.31 30.93
C ARG A 19 -37.57 27.85 31.27
N LEU A 20 -37.21 26.62 30.94
CA LEU A 20 -35.83 26.13 30.95
C LEU A 20 -35.04 27.00 29.95
N PRO A 21 -33.87 27.48 30.32
CA PRO A 21 -33.10 28.36 29.45
C PRO A 21 -32.62 27.58 28.22
N ALA A 22 -32.87 28.15 27.04
CA ALA A 22 -32.48 27.64 25.71
C ALA A 22 -30.95 27.40 25.53
N LEU A 23 -30.17 27.78 26.52
CA LEU A 23 -28.71 27.60 26.53
C LEU A 23 -28.27 26.16 26.82
N LEU A 24 -29.12 25.32 27.46
CA LEU A 24 -28.71 23.95 27.76
C LEU A 24 -28.84 23.02 26.56
N THR A 25 -29.74 23.32 25.62
CA THR A 25 -29.92 22.55 24.40
C THR A 25 -28.82 22.84 23.36
N LEU A 26 -28.20 24.02 23.39
CA LEU A 26 -27.12 24.35 22.49
C LEU A 26 -25.77 23.68 22.86
N LEU A 27 -25.55 23.41 24.15
CA LEU A 27 -24.34 22.74 24.62
C LEU A 27 -24.31 21.25 24.28
N LEU A 28 -25.50 20.58 24.25
CA LEU A 28 -25.59 19.17 23.85
C LEU A 28 -25.37 18.93 22.35
N ALA A 29 -25.68 19.95 21.53
CA ALA A 29 -25.47 19.86 20.08
C ALA A 29 -24.00 20.02 19.65
N LEU A 30 -23.17 20.66 20.47
CA LEU A 30 -21.74 20.83 20.20
C LEU A 30 -20.89 19.61 20.62
N LEU A 31 -21.37 18.75 21.54
CA LEU A 31 -20.65 17.56 21.95
C LEU A 31 -20.82 16.36 20.98
N GLY A 32 -21.77 16.45 20.05
CA GLY A 32 -22.07 15.36 19.10
C GLY A 32 -21.25 15.32 17.82
N SER A 33 -20.37 16.28 17.56
CA SER A 33 -19.68 16.44 16.27
C SER A 33 -18.17 16.17 16.30
N LEU A 34 -17.66 15.53 17.35
CA LEU A 34 -16.30 14.93 17.25
C LEU A 34 -16.45 13.54 16.62
N LEU A 35 -16.84 13.49 15.34
CA LEU A 35 -16.52 12.38 14.48
C LEU A 35 -14.98 12.38 14.36
N VAL A 36 -14.34 11.68 15.28
CA VAL A 36 -12.97 11.24 15.09
C VAL A 36 -13.02 10.37 13.83
N SER A 37 -12.71 10.99 12.69
CA SER A 37 -12.34 10.25 11.50
C SER A 37 -11.08 9.50 11.90
N THR A 38 -11.22 8.25 12.35
CA THR A 38 -10.15 7.29 12.38
C THR A 38 -9.80 7.07 10.92
N SER A 39 -8.91 7.91 10.38
CA SER A 39 -8.18 7.56 9.18
C SER A 39 -7.57 6.20 9.50
N SER A 40 -8.10 5.15 8.88
CA SER A 40 -7.40 3.87 8.81
C SER A 40 -5.96 4.19 8.45
N PRO A 41 -4.95 3.65 9.15
CA PRO A 41 -3.58 3.89 8.74
C PRO A 41 -3.52 3.51 7.27
N ALA A 42 -3.33 4.52 6.41
CA ALA A 42 -3.10 4.31 4.99
C ALA A 42 -2.04 3.23 4.95
N ASP A 43 -2.33 2.14 4.28
CA ASP A 43 -1.52 0.93 4.20
C ASP A 43 -0.06 1.35 4.01
N ALA A 44 0.70 1.41 5.10
CA ALA A 44 2.08 1.87 5.05
C ALA A 44 2.79 0.87 4.14
N ALA A 45 3.06 1.29 2.91
CA ALA A 45 3.63 0.44 1.88
C ALA A 45 4.83 -0.27 2.47
N THR A 46 4.79 -1.59 2.56
CA THR A 46 5.94 -2.36 3.02
C THR A 46 7.13 -2.06 2.10
N PRO A 47 8.38 -2.17 2.58
CA PRO A 47 9.54 -1.96 1.71
C PRO A 47 9.45 -2.78 0.40
N GLY A 48 8.84 -3.97 0.45
CA GLY A 48 8.61 -4.81 -0.71
C GLY A 48 7.59 -4.24 -1.69
N THR A 49 6.46 -3.72 -1.21
CA THR A 49 5.44 -3.09 -2.08
C THR A 49 5.96 -1.78 -2.67
N ALA A 50 6.76 -1.02 -1.93
CA ALA A 50 7.42 0.18 -2.46
C ALA A 50 8.39 -0.17 -3.60
N ALA A 51 9.15 -1.26 -3.49
CA ALA A 51 10.04 -1.73 -4.57
C ALA A 51 9.24 -2.16 -5.82
N VAL A 52 8.08 -2.82 -5.66
CA VAL A 52 7.19 -3.17 -6.77
C VAL A 52 6.64 -1.91 -7.45
N GLN A 53 6.26 -0.91 -6.67
CA GLN A 53 5.78 0.37 -7.20
C GLN A 53 6.89 1.11 -7.96
N GLU A 54 8.11 1.15 -7.43
CA GLU A 54 9.26 1.73 -8.15
C GLU A 54 9.51 0.98 -9.45
N ALA A 55 9.53 -0.36 -9.42
CA ALA A 55 9.70 -1.20 -10.61
C ALA A 55 8.68 -0.86 -11.71
N SER A 56 7.43 -0.62 -11.35
CA SER A 56 6.36 -0.31 -12.29
C SER A 56 6.56 1.01 -13.05
N ARG A 57 7.27 1.99 -12.48
CA ARG A 57 7.58 3.28 -13.12
C ARG A 57 8.50 3.15 -14.33
N HIS A 58 9.20 2.03 -14.42
CA HIS A 58 10.15 1.74 -15.51
C HIS A 58 9.51 0.91 -16.64
N HIS A 59 8.21 0.63 -16.58
CA HIS A 59 7.51 -0.11 -17.63
C HIS A 59 7.77 0.48 -19.02
N GLY A 60 8.07 -0.38 -19.98
CA GLY A 60 8.35 0.01 -21.36
C GLY A 60 9.78 0.47 -21.63
N GLN A 61 10.62 0.64 -20.62
CA GLN A 61 12.03 1.00 -20.83
C GLN A 61 12.80 -0.17 -21.44
N PRO A 62 13.66 0.11 -22.45
CA PRO A 62 14.29 -0.95 -23.24
C PRO A 62 15.32 -1.76 -22.45
N TYR A 63 15.36 -3.06 -22.73
CA TYR A 63 16.47 -3.90 -22.31
C TYR A 63 17.77 -3.50 -23.04
N HIS A 64 18.85 -3.43 -22.28
CA HIS A 64 20.20 -3.31 -22.85
C HIS A 64 21.19 -4.01 -21.92
N TYR A 65 21.91 -4.99 -22.46
CA TYR A 65 22.89 -5.75 -21.70
C TYR A 65 23.95 -4.84 -21.05
N GLY A 66 24.26 -5.11 -19.78
CA GLY A 66 25.23 -4.32 -19.00
C GLY A 66 24.72 -2.95 -18.55
N SER A 67 23.41 -2.64 -18.71
CA SER A 67 22.83 -1.37 -18.28
C SER A 67 22.08 -1.50 -16.96
N ALA A 68 22.30 -0.50 -16.06
CA ALA A 68 21.67 -0.41 -14.75
C ALA A 68 20.88 0.92 -14.55
N GLY A 69 20.23 1.40 -15.61
CA GLY A 69 19.38 2.59 -15.58
C GLY A 69 20.13 3.90 -15.90
N PRO A 70 19.40 5.04 -15.80
CA PRO A 70 17.99 5.16 -15.45
C PRO A 70 17.01 4.89 -16.60
N THR A 71 17.46 4.81 -17.86
CA THR A 71 16.58 4.75 -19.06
C THR A 71 16.59 3.40 -19.77
N ARG A 72 17.53 2.53 -19.46
CA ARG A 72 17.64 1.17 -20.01
C ARG A 72 18.28 0.24 -18.98
N PHE A 73 17.96 -1.04 -19.05
CA PHE A 73 18.33 -2.03 -18.04
C PHE A 73 18.65 -3.39 -18.65
N ASP A 74 19.56 -4.14 -18.04
CA ASP A 74 19.47 -5.59 -18.07
C ASP A 74 18.75 -6.12 -16.81
N CYS A 75 18.57 -7.44 -16.68
CA CYS A 75 17.80 -8.03 -15.60
C CYS A 75 18.34 -7.68 -14.19
N SER A 76 19.64 -7.82 -13.99
CA SER A 76 20.31 -7.54 -12.71
C SER A 76 20.53 -6.06 -12.48
N GLY A 77 20.73 -5.27 -13.52
CA GLY A 77 20.78 -3.81 -13.46
C GLY A 77 19.45 -3.18 -13.09
N PHE A 78 18.35 -3.76 -13.57
CA PHE A 78 17.00 -3.34 -13.19
C PHE A 78 16.76 -3.53 -11.68
N THR A 79 17.03 -4.72 -11.16
CA THR A 79 16.86 -4.98 -9.72
C THR A 79 17.81 -4.13 -8.87
N LEU A 80 19.08 -3.99 -9.28
CA LEU A 80 20.07 -3.12 -8.65
C LEU A 80 19.52 -1.68 -8.56
N TYR A 81 19.06 -1.14 -9.68
CA TYR A 81 18.54 0.23 -9.74
C TYR A 81 17.35 0.44 -8.81
N VAL A 82 16.32 -0.42 -8.92
CA VAL A 82 15.13 -0.32 -8.10
C VAL A 82 15.46 -0.33 -6.61
N PHE A 83 16.28 -1.27 -6.16
CA PHE A 83 16.62 -1.38 -4.74
C PHE A 83 17.61 -0.29 -4.26
N SER A 84 18.40 0.27 -5.13
CA SER A 84 19.25 1.43 -4.80
C SER A 84 18.43 2.65 -4.37
N ARG A 85 17.19 2.82 -4.88
CA ARG A 85 16.27 3.89 -4.49
C ARG A 85 15.85 3.80 -3.01
N PHE A 86 16.04 2.63 -2.40
CA PHE A 86 15.76 2.36 -0.99
C PHE A 86 17.03 2.15 -0.17
N GLY A 87 18.18 2.62 -0.67
CA GLY A 87 19.47 2.51 0.02
C GLY A 87 20.05 1.10 0.07
N LYS A 88 19.49 0.15 -0.70
CA LYS A 88 19.98 -1.22 -0.78
C LYS A 88 20.99 -1.35 -1.92
N ARG A 89 22.13 -1.97 -1.66
CA ARG A 89 23.18 -2.17 -2.66
C ARG A 89 23.18 -3.63 -3.10
N LEU A 90 23.01 -3.85 -4.39
CA LEU A 90 23.09 -5.15 -5.03
C LEU A 90 24.21 -5.16 -6.05
N PRO A 91 24.92 -6.28 -6.24
CA PRO A 91 25.90 -6.40 -7.33
C PRO A 91 25.19 -6.44 -8.69
N HIS A 92 25.87 -6.01 -9.77
CA HIS A 92 25.34 -6.06 -11.13
C HIS A 92 25.60 -7.43 -11.77
N SER A 93 25.01 -8.46 -11.18
CA SER A 93 25.02 -9.84 -11.68
C SER A 93 23.92 -10.63 -10.98
N SER A 94 23.06 -11.33 -11.72
CA SER A 94 21.98 -12.14 -11.13
C SER A 94 22.49 -13.23 -10.19
N SER A 95 23.59 -13.90 -10.52
CA SER A 95 24.21 -14.91 -9.66
C SER A 95 24.81 -14.29 -8.40
N ALA A 96 25.48 -13.14 -8.51
CA ALA A 96 26.03 -12.45 -7.35
C ALA A 96 24.92 -11.89 -6.45
N GLN A 97 23.80 -11.40 -7.02
CA GLN A 97 22.61 -11.00 -6.26
C GLN A 97 22.02 -12.18 -5.49
N TYR A 98 21.91 -13.35 -6.14
CA TYR A 98 21.44 -14.56 -5.47
C TYR A 98 22.28 -14.90 -4.25
N ASN A 99 23.59 -14.78 -4.34
CA ASN A 99 24.50 -15.04 -3.22
C ASN A 99 24.44 -13.96 -2.12
N ALA A 100 24.00 -12.76 -2.45
CA ALA A 100 23.98 -11.61 -1.54
C ALA A 100 22.67 -11.46 -0.75
N VAL A 101 21.62 -12.27 -1.03
CA VAL A 101 20.31 -12.15 -0.40
C VAL A 101 19.99 -13.36 0.49
N ARG A 102 19.09 -13.16 1.45
CA ARG A 102 18.56 -14.26 2.27
C ARG A 102 17.60 -15.12 1.45
N HIS A 103 17.88 -16.41 1.33
CA HIS A 103 17.01 -17.34 0.59
C HIS A 103 15.70 -17.60 1.34
N ILE A 104 14.59 -17.59 0.59
CA ILE A 104 13.23 -17.73 1.11
C ILE A 104 12.57 -18.95 0.44
N ALA A 105 11.76 -19.71 1.19
CA ALA A 105 10.92 -20.75 0.62
C ALA A 105 9.95 -20.13 -0.42
N LYS A 106 9.71 -20.82 -1.54
CA LYS A 106 8.81 -20.35 -2.60
C LYS A 106 7.39 -20.04 -2.10
N SER A 107 6.91 -20.82 -1.12
CA SER A 107 5.61 -20.63 -0.46
C SER A 107 5.52 -19.35 0.38
N SER A 108 6.66 -18.83 0.83
CA SER A 108 6.77 -17.66 1.70
C SER A 108 7.13 -16.37 0.94
N LYS A 109 7.14 -16.41 -0.41
CA LYS A 109 7.46 -15.25 -1.20
C LYS A 109 6.42 -14.14 -1.06
N GLN A 110 6.88 -12.92 -1.01
CA GLN A 110 6.07 -11.71 -0.86
C GLN A 110 6.45 -10.68 -1.93
N PRO A 111 5.55 -9.75 -2.29
CA PRO A 111 5.90 -8.65 -3.19
C PRO A 111 7.19 -7.95 -2.75
N GLY A 112 8.08 -7.70 -3.72
CA GLY A 112 9.41 -7.14 -3.49
C GLY A 112 10.53 -8.17 -3.31
N ASP A 113 10.22 -9.47 -3.12
CA ASP A 113 11.27 -10.50 -3.15
C ASP A 113 11.86 -10.63 -4.55
N LEU A 114 13.13 -11.00 -4.62
CA LEU A 114 13.79 -11.33 -5.88
C LEU A 114 13.50 -12.78 -6.28
N VAL A 115 13.17 -12.97 -7.55
CA VAL A 115 12.95 -14.29 -8.15
C VAL A 115 14.10 -14.57 -9.11
N PHE A 116 14.86 -15.62 -8.85
CA PHE A 116 16.03 -16.02 -9.62
C PHE A 116 15.73 -17.28 -10.40
N PHE A 117 15.85 -17.23 -11.72
CA PHE A 117 15.61 -18.38 -12.58
C PHE A 117 16.91 -19.10 -12.90
N ARG A 118 16.85 -20.43 -12.80
CA ARG A 118 17.95 -21.30 -13.19
C ARG A 118 17.89 -21.61 -14.68
N ASN A 119 19.02 -21.57 -15.33
CA ASN A 119 19.19 -22.05 -16.71
C ASN A 119 19.30 -23.59 -16.75
N SER A 120 19.49 -24.15 -17.93
CA SER A 120 19.65 -25.60 -18.14
C SER A 120 20.85 -26.22 -17.41
N SER A 121 21.90 -25.44 -17.14
CA SER A 121 23.06 -25.90 -16.35
C SER A 121 22.85 -25.82 -14.84
N GLY A 122 21.66 -25.36 -14.38
CA GLY A 122 21.37 -25.16 -12.96
C GLY A 122 21.87 -23.85 -12.36
N SER A 123 22.62 -23.06 -13.13
CA SER A 123 23.15 -21.75 -12.71
C SER A 123 22.05 -20.67 -12.77
N ILE A 124 22.20 -19.61 -11.98
CA ILE A 124 21.29 -18.45 -12.07
C ILE A 124 21.56 -17.69 -13.36
N GLY A 125 20.56 -17.61 -14.22
CA GLY A 125 20.64 -16.93 -15.53
C GLY A 125 19.77 -15.68 -15.65
N HIS A 126 18.83 -15.47 -14.73
CA HIS A 126 17.89 -14.34 -14.78
C HIS A 126 17.37 -13.97 -13.39
N VAL A 127 16.95 -12.70 -13.24
CA VAL A 127 16.35 -12.18 -12.00
C VAL A 127 15.22 -11.20 -12.32
N GLY A 128 14.19 -11.20 -11.47
CA GLY A 128 13.11 -10.23 -11.47
C GLY A 128 12.63 -9.91 -10.07
N ILE A 129 11.74 -8.92 -9.93
CA ILE A 129 11.11 -8.51 -8.67
C ILE A 129 9.71 -9.10 -8.62
N TYR A 130 9.43 -9.95 -7.65
CA TYR A 130 8.10 -10.54 -7.48
C TYR A 130 7.07 -9.47 -7.14
N ALA A 131 5.97 -9.42 -7.91
CA ALA A 131 4.93 -8.41 -7.79
C ALA A 131 3.64 -8.93 -7.11
N GLY A 132 3.64 -10.20 -6.68
CA GLY A 132 2.42 -10.87 -6.20
C GLY A 132 1.68 -11.61 -7.32
N ASN A 133 0.69 -12.43 -6.94
CA ASN A 133 -0.21 -13.14 -7.87
C ASN A 133 0.50 -13.90 -9.00
N GLY A 134 1.65 -14.51 -8.70
CA GLY A 134 2.42 -15.27 -9.69
C GLY A 134 3.08 -14.41 -10.79
N LYS A 135 3.21 -13.10 -10.58
CA LYS A 135 3.82 -12.15 -11.53
C LYS A 135 5.10 -11.53 -11.00
N MET A 136 5.91 -11.01 -11.90
CA MET A 136 7.15 -10.27 -11.60
C MET A 136 7.36 -9.12 -12.55
N TRP A 137 8.10 -8.12 -12.12
CA TRP A 137 8.71 -7.09 -12.96
C TRP A 137 10.12 -7.52 -13.33
N ASP A 138 10.47 -7.47 -14.61
CA ASP A 138 11.83 -7.75 -15.06
C ASP A 138 12.18 -7.02 -16.37
N ALA A 139 13.46 -6.96 -16.67
CA ALA A 139 14.01 -6.62 -17.98
C ALA A 139 14.51 -7.93 -18.64
N PRO A 140 13.75 -8.53 -19.58
CA PRO A 140 13.95 -9.94 -19.93
C PRO A 140 15.17 -10.25 -20.77
N LYS A 141 15.32 -9.58 -21.92
CA LYS A 141 16.35 -9.87 -22.93
C LYS A 141 16.44 -8.78 -24.00
N SER A 142 17.46 -8.82 -24.83
CA SER A 142 17.60 -7.93 -26.00
C SER A 142 16.37 -7.94 -26.88
N GLY A 143 15.96 -6.75 -27.33
CA GLY A 143 14.75 -6.54 -28.13
C GLY A 143 13.45 -6.48 -27.31
N ASP A 144 13.53 -6.61 -26.00
CA ASP A 144 12.38 -6.54 -25.09
C ASP A 144 12.47 -5.29 -24.18
N VAL A 145 11.46 -5.09 -23.34
CA VAL A 145 11.34 -3.95 -22.44
C VAL A 145 11.06 -4.42 -21.00
N VAL A 146 11.29 -3.54 -20.03
CA VAL A 146 10.82 -3.75 -18.65
C VAL A 146 9.31 -3.95 -18.68
N ARG A 147 8.84 -5.05 -18.08
CA ARG A 147 7.42 -5.37 -18.06
C ARG A 147 6.99 -6.22 -16.86
N LEU A 148 5.70 -6.17 -16.57
CA LEU A 148 5.05 -7.11 -15.66
C LEU A 148 4.63 -8.36 -16.45
N ARG A 149 5.11 -9.53 -16.01
CA ARG A 149 4.71 -10.81 -16.62
C ARG A 149 4.57 -11.93 -15.60
N ALA A 150 3.91 -13.01 -15.99
CA ALA A 150 3.84 -14.21 -15.16
C ALA A 150 5.24 -14.85 -14.96
N LEU A 151 5.42 -15.52 -13.83
CA LEU A 151 6.56 -16.41 -13.64
C LEU A 151 6.49 -17.52 -14.71
N TYR A 152 7.49 -17.57 -15.58
CA TYR A 152 7.45 -18.41 -16.80
C TYR A 152 8.01 -19.81 -16.63
N SER A 153 8.51 -20.13 -15.43
CA SER A 153 9.08 -21.46 -15.10
C SER A 153 8.87 -21.72 -13.61
N SER A 154 8.77 -22.99 -13.25
CA SER A 154 8.83 -23.44 -11.86
C SER A 154 10.27 -23.60 -11.34
N ASN A 155 11.28 -23.58 -12.24
CA ASN A 155 12.69 -23.70 -11.88
C ASN A 155 13.28 -22.34 -11.48
N TYR A 156 12.81 -21.82 -10.35
CA TYR A 156 13.32 -20.59 -9.74
C TYR A 156 13.54 -20.77 -8.24
N VAL A 157 14.29 -19.88 -7.66
CA VAL A 157 14.51 -19.71 -6.22
C VAL A 157 14.18 -18.28 -5.83
N VAL A 158 13.95 -18.03 -4.54
CA VAL A 158 13.51 -16.73 -4.04
C VAL A 158 14.49 -16.21 -3.02
N GLY A 159 14.76 -14.90 -3.07
CA GLY A 159 15.60 -14.22 -2.11
C GLY A 159 15.00 -12.91 -1.64
N ARG A 160 15.23 -12.56 -0.38
CA ARG A 160 14.78 -11.30 0.24
C ARG A 160 15.97 -10.48 0.70
N ILE A 161 15.91 -9.17 0.44
CA ILE A 161 16.92 -8.17 0.79
C ILE A 161 16.72 -7.67 2.21
#